data_9568c5a82f602f0895d6a86bc1e47f0f
#
_entry.id   9568c5a82f602f0895d6a86bc1e47f0f
#
_cell.length_a   1.000
_cell.length_b   1.000
_cell.length_c   1.000
_cell.angle_alpha   90.00
_cell.angle_beta   90.00
_cell.angle_gamma   90.00
#
_symmetry.space_group_name_H-M   'P 1'
#
loop_
_entity.id
_entity.type
_entity.pdbx_description
1 polymer ?
#
loop_
_entity_poly.entity_id
_entity_poly.type
_entity_poly.pdbx_seq_one_letter_code
_entity_poly.pdbx_strand_id
1 'polypeptide(L)'
;MKGGSPRFCIPMPPVLVVEAVEWLLMECAYFRDDLCSSCPSIETAYTAQVQVKQEHARALLANYPQLQWLDPVTSAEAGFRNKAKLVVGGSAKNPTLGIVDYRTGTSTDLGECPLYMEPIQAAIPVLRELIQRADLTPYDIPNRRGELKNILVTASAAGELMVRFVLRSKKLMVPIRRQMDWLQEQLPNLAVLSVNLLREPVARVEGDEEIILSERQTLPMQVNDLTLHLRPQSFFQTNTKVAEAMYAQGREWVREVAPRSLWDLYCGVGGFALHAASVMDGGSVTGIEISAEAVASAQRTVAEYRLEGVDFSAQDAPEFAVSSGTVPQMLVVNPPRRGIGESLCAWVEGSGIDRVVYSSCNAVTLAKDLERMPSYAPVQGRVLDMFPHTDHYEVMVLLQKQ
;
A
#
# COMPACT_ATOMS: atom_id res chain seq x y z
N MET A 1 77.90 -10.02 35.24
CA MET A 1 77.42 -9.25 34.07
C MET A 1 76.07 -9.85 33.70
N LYS A 2 75.00 -9.13 34.06
CA LYS A 2 73.62 -9.56 33.81
C LYS A 2 73.04 -8.68 32.65
N GLY A 3 72.80 -9.32 31.53
CA GLY A 3 72.17 -8.65 30.34
C GLY A 3 70.68 -8.58 30.53
N GLY A 4 70.13 -7.34 30.61
CA GLY A 4 68.69 -7.11 30.57
C GLY A 4 68.21 -6.85 29.13
N SER A 5 67.26 -7.62 28.67
CA SER A 5 66.56 -7.38 27.40
C SER A 5 65.61 -6.21 27.51
N PRO A 6 65.50 -5.34 26.50
CA PRO A 6 64.54 -4.24 26.49
C PRO A 6 63.15 -4.80 26.15
N ARG A 7 62.14 -4.49 27.00
CA ARG A 7 60.71 -4.70 26.72
C ARG A 7 60.23 -3.61 25.78
N PHE A 8 59.88 -3.98 24.55
CA PHE A 8 59.13 -3.10 23.64
C PHE A 8 57.67 -3.00 24.12
N CYS A 9 57.27 -1.79 24.60
CA CYS A 9 55.87 -1.47 24.76
C CYS A 9 55.30 -1.09 23.39
N ILE A 10 54.35 -1.93 22.89
CA ILE A 10 53.54 -1.60 21.72
C ILE A 10 52.40 -0.67 22.22
N PRO A 11 52.25 0.55 21.73
CA PRO A 11 51.10 1.40 22.09
C PRO A 11 49.82 0.79 21.52
N MET A 12 48.80 0.61 22.38
CA MET A 12 47.45 0.24 21.94
C MET A 12 46.90 1.36 21.04
N PRO A 13 46.21 1.00 19.92
CA PRO A 13 45.54 2.00 19.12
C PRO A 13 44.44 2.69 19.93
N PRO A 14 44.12 3.97 19.63
CA PRO A 14 43.07 4.69 20.33
C PRO A 14 41.74 3.97 20.15
N VAL A 15 41.07 3.71 21.26
CA VAL A 15 39.68 3.24 21.27
C VAL A 15 38.87 4.33 20.55
N LEU A 16 38.38 4.03 19.34
CA LEU A 16 37.36 4.84 18.67
C LEU A 16 36.15 4.89 19.60
N VAL A 17 35.97 6.01 20.26
CA VAL A 17 34.69 6.35 20.89
C VAL A 17 33.70 6.50 19.74
N VAL A 18 32.93 5.45 19.49
CA VAL A 18 31.74 5.55 18.65
C VAL A 18 30.83 6.51 19.40
N GLU A 19 30.74 7.74 18.95
CA GLU A 19 29.71 8.67 19.42
C GLU A 19 28.38 7.92 19.33
N ALA A 20 27.68 7.82 20.45
CA ALA A 20 26.32 7.31 20.50
C ALA A 20 25.48 8.23 19.60
N VAL A 21 25.18 7.76 18.40
CA VAL A 21 24.15 8.37 17.58
C VAL A 21 22.89 8.23 18.43
N GLU A 22 22.46 9.31 19.07
CA GLU A 22 21.13 9.39 19.68
C GLU A 22 20.13 9.05 18.57
N TRP A 23 19.59 7.87 18.61
CA TRP A 23 18.50 7.43 17.75
C TRP A 23 17.30 8.28 18.15
N LEU A 24 17.07 9.38 17.42
CA LEU A 24 15.86 10.17 17.56
C LEU A 24 14.67 9.26 17.21
N LEU A 25 13.97 8.79 18.22
CA LEU A 25 12.70 8.09 18.05
C LEU A 25 11.69 9.08 17.47
N MET A 26 10.79 8.59 16.61
CA MET A 26 9.74 9.43 16.08
C MET A 26 8.79 9.87 17.21
N GLU A 27 8.63 11.17 17.40
CA GLU A 27 7.68 11.72 18.37
C GLU A 27 6.27 11.79 17.77
N CYS A 28 5.27 11.28 18.51
CA CYS A 28 3.87 11.41 18.18
C CYS A 28 3.06 11.77 19.43
N ALA A 29 2.50 12.98 19.45
CA ALA A 29 1.68 13.43 20.58
C ALA A 29 0.44 12.52 20.79
N TYR A 30 -0.18 12.03 19.72
CA TYR A 30 -1.33 11.14 19.84
C TYR A 30 -1.00 9.80 20.52
N PHE A 31 0.18 9.25 20.27
CA PHE A 31 0.65 8.02 20.92
C PHE A 31 1.01 8.30 22.39
N ARG A 32 1.81 9.34 22.64
CA ARG A 32 2.24 9.72 23.99
C ARG A 32 1.06 9.99 24.92
N ASP A 33 0.00 10.63 24.41
CA ASP A 33 -1.18 11.02 25.15
C ASP A 33 -2.29 9.92 25.16
N ASP A 34 -1.96 8.71 24.72
CA ASP A 34 -2.84 7.51 24.64
C ASP A 34 -4.13 7.75 23.83
N LEU A 35 -4.07 8.64 22.85
CA LEU A 35 -5.18 8.98 21.96
C LEU A 35 -5.22 8.10 20.70
N CYS A 36 -4.11 7.48 20.31
CA CYS A 36 -3.99 6.63 19.14
C CYS A 36 -2.96 5.51 19.36
N SER A 37 -3.36 4.26 19.14
CA SER A 37 -2.51 3.07 19.26
C SER A 37 -2.17 2.43 17.90
N SER A 38 -2.26 3.19 16.81
CA SER A 38 -2.04 2.64 15.45
C SER A 38 -0.57 2.35 15.13
N CYS A 39 0.38 2.84 15.94
CA CYS A 39 1.82 2.71 15.78
C CYS A 39 2.45 1.99 17.00
N PRO A 40 2.17 0.70 17.22
CA PRO A 40 2.60 0.01 18.46
C PRO A 40 4.12 -0.09 18.61
N SER A 41 4.89 0.02 17.53
CA SER A 41 6.35 -0.07 17.55
C SER A 41 7.06 1.28 17.51
N ILE A 42 6.35 2.39 17.75
CA ILE A 42 6.88 3.76 17.60
C ILE A 42 8.05 4.07 18.56
N GLU A 43 8.06 3.43 19.73
CA GLU A 43 9.11 3.56 20.74
C GLU A 43 10.33 2.64 20.49
N THR A 44 10.30 1.86 19.42
CA THR A 44 11.40 1.00 19.00
C THR A 44 12.20 1.67 17.91
N ALA A 45 13.53 1.70 18.01
CA ALA A 45 14.39 2.24 16.97
C ALA A 45 14.07 1.61 15.60
N TYR A 46 13.98 2.42 14.57
CA TYR A 46 13.50 1.99 13.25
C TYR A 46 14.29 0.83 12.67
N THR A 47 15.62 0.84 12.81
CA THR A 47 16.48 -0.26 12.37
C THR A 47 16.12 -1.59 13.05
N ALA A 48 15.78 -1.55 14.35
CA ALA A 48 15.33 -2.73 15.09
C ALA A 48 13.95 -3.21 14.61
N GLN A 49 13.02 -2.28 14.29
CA GLN A 49 11.72 -2.66 13.69
C GLN A 49 11.92 -3.45 12.39
N VAL A 50 12.79 -2.97 11.48
CA VAL A 50 13.09 -3.63 10.20
C VAL A 50 13.75 -4.99 10.44
N GLN A 51 14.68 -5.07 11.39
CA GLN A 51 15.35 -6.34 11.74
C GLN A 51 14.34 -7.38 12.23
N VAL A 52 13.43 -7.03 13.15
CA VAL A 52 12.39 -7.94 13.67
C VAL A 52 11.49 -8.46 12.52
N LYS A 53 11.08 -7.59 11.58
CA LYS A 53 10.30 -8.00 10.42
C LYS A 53 11.06 -8.98 9.53
N GLN A 54 12.34 -8.75 9.31
CA GLN A 54 13.21 -9.62 8.52
C GLN A 54 13.43 -10.98 9.21
N GLU A 55 13.68 -10.99 10.52
CA GLU A 55 13.81 -12.22 11.31
C GLU A 55 12.51 -13.03 11.30
N HIS A 56 11.36 -12.37 11.44
CA HIS A 56 10.05 -13.03 11.34
C HIS A 56 9.83 -13.69 9.97
N ALA A 57 10.13 -12.99 8.87
CA ALA A 57 10.02 -13.57 7.53
C ALA A 57 10.98 -14.74 7.32
N ARG A 58 12.22 -14.63 7.80
CA ARG A 58 13.21 -15.72 7.74
C ARG A 58 12.78 -16.95 8.55
N ALA A 59 12.22 -16.75 9.73
CA ALA A 59 11.72 -17.84 10.57
C ALA A 59 10.57 -18.60 9.90
N LEU A 60 9.64 -17.89 9.26
CA LEU A 60 8.51 -18.52 8.53
C LEU A 60 8.96 -19.32 7.31
N LEU A 61 10.07 -18.95 6.68
CA LEU A 61 10.60 -19.60 5.49
C LEU A 61 11.88 -20.41 5.78
N ALA A 62 12.11 -20.82 7.04
CA ALA A 62 13.29 -21.56 7.46
C ALA A 62 13.44 -22.94 6.80
N ASN A 63 12.34 -23.52 6.30
CA ASN A 63 12.35 -24.77 5.56
C ASN A 63 13.03 -24.67 4.18
N TYR A 64 13.39 -23.46 3.74
CA TYR A 64 14.04 -23.19 2.46
C TYR A 64 15.45 -22.60 2.68
N PRO A 65 16.43 -23.42 3.10
CA PRO A 65 17.78 -22.93 3.45
C PRO A 65 18.55 -22.34 2.26
N GLN A 66 18.16 -22.67 1.03
CA GLN A 66 18.72 -22.12 -0.20
C GLN A 66 18.19 -20.71 -0.55
N LEU A 67 17.18 -20.21 0.17
CA LEU A 67 16.60 -18.89 -0.08
C LEU A 67 17.62 -17.78 0.19
N GLN A 68 17.99 -17.08 -0.88
CA GLN A 68 18.84 -15.90 -0.79
C GLN A 68 18.00 -14.67 -0.39
N TRP A 69 18.26 -14.14 0.79
CA TRP A 69 17.62 -12.90 1.23
C TRP A 69 18.38 -11.68 0.72
N LEU A 70 17.67 -10.82 -0.01
CA LEU A 70 18.14 -9.50 -0.39
C LEU A 70 17.99 -8.52 0.78
N ASP A 71 18.72 -7.39 0.73
CA ASP A 71 18.58 -6.34 1.74
C ASP A 71 17.15 -5.82 1.80
N PRO A 72 16.62 -5.56 3.01
CA PRO A 72 15.26 -5.07 3.15
C PRO A 72 15.10 -3.68 2.52
N VAL A 73 13.92 -3.40 2.00
CA VAL A 73 13.54 -2.05 1.59
C VAL A 73 13.01 -1.31 2.82
N THR A 74 13.68 -0.23 3.17
CA THR A 74 13.28 0.66 4.26
C THR A 74 12.37 1.78 3.78
N SER A 75 11.71 2.45 4.72
CA SER A 75 10.83 3.59 4.48
C SER A 75 11.30 4.82 5.24
N ALA A 76 10.82 5.99 4.87
CA ALA A 76 10.78 7.13 5.78
C ALA A 76 9.86 6.80 6.97
N GLU A 77 10.20 7.30 8.16
CA GLU A 77 9.42 7.07 9.38
C GLU A 77 8.18 7.98 9.48
N ALA A 78 8.22 9.14 8.81
CA ALA A 78 7.15 10.14 8.75
C ALA A 78 6.88 10.58 7.31
N GLY A 79 5.71 11.17 7.05
CA GLY A 79 5.37 11.74 5.75
C GLY A 79 5.27 10.74 4.58
N PHE A 80 5.23 9.45 4.86
CA PHE A 80 5.22 8.42 3.82
C PHE A 80 3.82 8.03 3.35
N ARG A 81 2.81 8.26 4.20
CA ARG A 81 1.46 7.75 3.97
C ARG A 81 0.69 8.62 3.00
N ASN A 82 0.47 8.11 1.82
CA ASN A 82 -0.22 8.79 0.72
C ASN A 82 -1.76 8.71 0.80
N LYS A 83 -2.34 8.04 1.80
CA LYS A 83 -3.79 7.89 1.96
C LYS A 83 -4.23 8.01 3.41
N ALA A 84 -5.10 8.97 3.70
CA ALA A 84 -5.80 9.12 4.97
C ALA A 84 -7.24 8.61 4.86
N LYS A 85 -7.69 7.85 5.85
CA LYS A 85 -9.08 7.43 6.03
C LYS A 85 -9.59 8.07 7.32
N LEU A 86 -10.26 9.21 7.19
CA LEU A 86 -10.67 10.03 8.31
C LEU A 86 -12.14 9.76 8.63
N VAL A 87 -12.42 9.16 9.77
CA VAL A 87 -13.78 9.09 10.30
C VAL A 87 -14.18 10.48 10.75
N VAL A 88 -15.37 10.92 10.36
CA VAL A 88 -15.90 12.24 10.73
C VAL A 88 -16.77 12.10 11.97
N GLY A 89 -16.34 12.76 13.05
CA GLY A 89 -17.06 12.79 14.31
C GLY A 89 -17.39 14.19 14.78
N GLY A 90 -17.79 14.32 16.05
CA GLY A 90 -18.15 15.60 16.64
C GLY A 90 -19.48 16.14 16.09
N SER A 91 -19.50 17.43 15.75
CA SER A 91 -20.67 18.11 15.16
C SER A 91 -20.26 18.89 13.90
N ALA A 92 -21.23 19.35 13.10
CA ALA A 92 -20.93 20.18 11.95
C ALA A 92 -20.19 21.47 12.31
N LYS A 93 -20.38 22.02 13.52
CA LYS A 93 -19.67 23.22 14.01
C LYS A 93 -18.28 22.91 14.56
N ASN A 94 -18.09 21.73 15.15
CA ASN A 94 -16.83 21.29 15.74
C ASN A 94 -16.55 19.84 15.28
N PRO A 95 -16.22 19.63 13.99
CA PRO A 95 -15.94 18.31 13.47
C PRO A 95 -14.56 17.82 13.88
N THR A 96 -14.46 16.52 14.14
CA THR A 96 -13.21 15.80 14.29
C THR A 96 -12.95 14.94 13.05
N LEU A 97 -11.70 14.88 12.60
CA LEU A 97 -11.27 14.11 11.44
C LEU A 97 -10.16 13.14 11.87
N GLY A 98 -10.49 11.85 12.03
CA GLY A 98 -9.50 10.90 12.52
C GLY A 98 -10.03 9.48 12.67
N ILE A 99 -9.99 8.97 13.87
CA ILE A 99 -10.49 7.62 14.22
C ILE A 99 -11.66 7.70 15.19
N VAL A 100 -12.39 6.61 15.29
CA VAL A 100 -13.51 6.48 16.24
C VAL A 100 -13.40 5.14 16.97
N ASP A 101 -13.67 5.15 18.27
CA ASP A 101 -13.97 3.93 19.02
C ASP A 101 -15.43 3.54 18.72
N TYR A 102 -15.62 2.46 17.99
CA TYR A 102 -16.94 1.97 17.58
C TYR A 102 -17.82 1.53 18.75
N ARG A 103 -17.24 1.26 19.93
CA ARG A 103 -17.99 0.86 21.14
C ARG A 103 -18.58 2.06 21.84
N THR A 104 -17.83 3.15 21.93
CA THR A 104 -18.22 4.35 22.67
C THR A 104 -18.75 5.45 21.78
N GLY A 105 -18.43 5.43 20.47
CA GLY A 105 -18.69 6.51 19.54
C GLY A 105 -17.76 7.72 19.72
N THR A 106 -16.77 7.62 20.62
CA THR A 106 -15.80 8.70 20.86
C THR A 106 -14.88 8.83 19.65
N SER A 107 -14.77 10.03 19.12
CA SER A 107 -13.89 10.35 18.00
C SER A 107 -12.62 11.06 18.46
N THR A 108 -11.47 10.64 17.92
CA THR A 108 -10.18 11.30 18.12
C THR A 108 -9.78 12.00 16.84
N ASP A 109 -9.49 13.30 16.92
CA ASP A 109 -8.96 14.07 15.80
C ASP A 109 -7.51 13.66 15.53
N LEU A 110 -7.16 13.33 14.28
CA LEU A 110 -5.82 12.97 13.86
C LEU A 110 -5.28 13.91 12.75
N GLY A 111 -5.72 15.17 12.77
CA GLY A 111 -5.35 16.14 11.75
C GLY A 111 -3.84 16.41 11.63
N GLU A 112 -3.09 16.19 12.71
CA GLU A 112 -1.63 16.38 12.77
C GLU A 112 -0.86 15.04 12.80
N CYS A 113 -1.43 13.94 12.28
CA CYS A 113 -0.75 12.65 12.24
C CYS A 113 0.53 12.76 11.39
N PRO A 114 1.73 12.51 11.98
CA PRO A 114 3.00 12.72 11.29
C PRO A 114 3.25 11.73 10.15
N LEU A 115 2.47 10.64 10.06
CA LEU A 115 2.60 9.68 8.98
C LEU A 115 2.09 10.20 7.64
N TYR A 116 1.13 11.15 7.64
CA TYR A 116 0.54 11.65 6.40
C TYR A 116 1.53 12.51 5.61
N MET A 117 1.49 12.38 4.28
CA MET A 117 2.17 13.29 3.38
C MET A 117 1.67 14.73 3.59
N GLU A 118 2.56 15.70 3.41
CA GLU A 118 2.26 17.13 3.60
C GLU A 118 0.99 17.60 2.88
N PRO A 119 0.69 17.25 1.61
CA PRO A 119 -0.55 17.68 0.95
C PRO A 119 -1.83 17.19 1.67
N ILE A 120 -1.78 16.01 2.31
CA ILE A 120 -2.90 15.52 3.12
C ILE A 120 -3.03 16.34 4.41
N GLN A 121 -1.93 16.59 5.10
CA GLN A 121 -1.93 17.40 6.32
C GLN A 121 -2.49 18.82 6.03
N ALA A 122 -2.06 19.43 4.93
CA ALA A 122 -2.55 20.76 4.50
C ALA A 122 -4.04 20.76 4.13
N ALA A 123 -4.56 19.65 3.59
CA ALA A 123 -5.97 19.54 3.22
C ALA A 123 -6.91 19.38 4.43
N ILE A 124 -6.47 18.79 5.54
CA ILE A 124 -7.35 18.48 6.68
C ILE A 124 -8.01 19.73 7.30
N PRO A 125 -7.32 20.86 7.56
CA PRO A 125 -7.95 22.09 8.03
C PRO A 125 -9.01 22.63 7.06
N VAL A 126 -8.75 22.58 5.76
CA VAL A 126 -9.69 23.04 4.70
C VAL A 126 -10.93 22.15 4.68
N LEU A 127 -10.77 20.83 4.80
CA LEU A 127 -11.89 19.91 4.86
C LEU A 127 -12.73 20.09 6.13
N ARG A 128 -12.11 20.44 7.25
CA ARG A 128 -12.80 20.79 8.50
C ARG A 128 -13.63 22.06 8.32
N GLU A 129 -13.08 23.11 7.69
CA GLU A 129 -13.80 24.33 7.36
C GLU A 129 -14.96 24.06 6.38
N LEU A 130 -14.75 23.21 5.37
CA LEU A 130 -15.82 22.78 4.45
C LEU A 130 -17.02 22.18 5.20
N ILE A 131 -16.76 21.29 6.16
CA ILE A 131 -17.83 20.67 6.98
C ILE A 131 -18.64 21.75 7.69
N GLN A 132 -17.96 22.74 8.27
CA GLN A 132 -18.61 23.86 9.00
C GLN A 132 -19.41 24.75 8.04
N ARG A 133 -18.84 25.15 6.91
CA ARG A 133 -19.47 26.05 5.92
C ARG A 133 -20.71 25.45 5.26
N ALA A 134 -20.65 24.17 4.96
CA ALA A 134 -21.72 23.44 4.26
C ALA A 134 -22.70 22.73 5.22
N ASP A 135 -22.51 22.90 6.54
CA ASP A 135 -23.28 22.25 7.61
C ASP A 135 -23.41 20.72 7.39
N LEU A 136 -22.27 20.07 7.06
CA LEU A 136 -22.24 18.64 6.79
C LEU A 136 -22.33 17.86 8.11
N THR A 137 -23.52 17.31 8.40
CA THR A 137 -23.76 16.59 9.66
C THR A 137 -22.96 15.30 9.76
N PRO A 138 -22.03 15.15 10.74
CA PRO A 138 -21.31 13.90 10.97
C PRO A 138 -22.26 12.74 11.28
N TYR A 139 -21.87 11.53 10.90
CA TYR A 139 -22.62 10.33 11.19
C TYR A 139 -22.33 9.82 12.60
N ASP A 140 -23.33 9.90 13.46
CA ASP A 140 -23.32 9.35 14.81
C ASP A 140 -23.60 7.83 14.75
N ILE A 141 -22.58 7.02 15.01
CA ILE A 141 -22.64 5.56 14.88
C ILE A 141 -23.61 4.94 15.90
N PRO A 142 -23.54 5.25 17.22
CA PRO A 142 -24.46 4.72 18.22
C PRO A 142 -25.93 5.02 17.91
N ASN A 143 -26.23 6.25 17.53
CA ASN A 143 -27.60 6.70 17.28
C ASN A 143 -28.06 6.49 15.82
N ARG A 144 -27.17 6.08 14.91
CA ARG A 144 -27.42 5.89 13.46
C ARG A 144 -28.06 7.13 12.79
N ARG A 145 -27.60 8.34 13.19
CA ARG A 145 -28.08 9.63 12.69
C ARG A 145 -26.93 10.40 12.04
N GLY A 146 -27.28 11.38 11.19
CA GLY A 146 -26.29 12.13 10.43
C GLY A 146 -26.01 11.48 9.07
N GLU A 147 -25.13 12.10 8.28
CA GLU A 147 -24.96 11.74 6.87
C GLU A 147 -23.48 11.51 6.48
N LEU A 148 -22.54 12.33 6.98
CA LEU A 148 -21.12 12.27 6.62
C LEU A 148 -20.38 11.27 7.52
N LYS A 149 -19.97 10.13 6.96
CA LYS A 149 -19.30 9.05 7.68
C LYS A 149 -17.79 9.21 7.70
N ASN A 150 -17.21 9.32 6.51
CA ASN A 150 -15.75 9.37 6.35
C ASN A 150 -15.37 10.40 5.30
N ILE A 151 -14.14 10.88 5.37
CA ILE A 151 -13.46 11.54 4.26
C ILE A 151 -12.19 10.74 3.98
N LEU A 152 -12.01 10.32 2.72
CA LEU A 152 -10.79 9.67 2.27
C LEU A 152 -10.00 10.66 1.43
N VAL A 153 -8.75 10.87 1.79
CA VAL A 153 -7.84 11.75 1.06
C VAL A 153 -6.68 10.92 0.56
N THR A 154 -6.40 11.00 -0.74
CA THR A 154 -5.23 10.37 -1.35
C THR A 154 -4.38 11.45 -2.00
N ALA A 155 -3.07 11.44 -1.75
CA ALA A 155 -2.12 12.34 -2.38
C ALA A 155 -1.25 11.60 -3.39
N SER A 156 -1.02 12.19 -4.55
CA SER A 156 0.00 11.72 -5.49
C SER A 156 1.40 12.17 -5.06
N ALA A 157 2.43 11.57 -5.65
CA ALA A 157 3.82 11.99 -5.44
C ALA A 157 4.07 13.45 -5.88
N ALA A 158 3.27 13.97 -6.82
CA ALA A 158 3.30 15.36 -7.27
C ALA A 158 2.50 16.31 -6.36
N GLY A 159 1.88 15.80 -5.28
CA GLY A 159 1.08 16.59 -4.34
C GLY A 159 -0.37 16.82 -4.78
N GLU A 160 -0.82 16.27 -5.92
CA GLU A 160 -2.23 16.35 -6.31
C GLU A 160 -3.10 15.49 -5.38
N LEU A 161 -4.32 15.93 -5.14
CA LEU A 161 -5.24 15.32 -4.20
C LEU A 161 -6.46 14.68 -4.87
N MET A 162 -6.87 13.54 -4.33
CA MET A 162 -8.20 12.96 -4.51
C MET A 162 -8.92 12.95 -3.17
N VAL A 163 -10.07 13.63 -3.10
CA VAL A 163 -10.91 13.70 -1.91
C VAL A 163 -12.25 13.02 -2.16
N ARG A 164 -12.64 12.14 -1.24
CA ARG A 164 -13.87 11.35 -1.33
C ARG A 164 -14.70 11.52 -0.06
N PHE A 165 -15.93 11.98 -0.19
CA PHE A 165 -16.87 12.05 0.92
C PHE A 165 -17.72 10.79 0.96
N VAL A 166 -17.64 10.01 2.05
CA VAL A 166 -18.48 8.84 2.25
C VAL A 166 -19.73 9.24 3.01
N LEU A 167 -20.86 9.19 2.31
CA LEU A 167 -22.16 9.63 2.82
C LEU A 167 -23.11 8.45 3.03
N ARG A 168 -24.00 8.58 4.01
CA ARG A 168 -25.11 7.63 4.18
C ARG A 168 -26.14 7.73 3.07
N SER A 169 -26.36 8.93 2.53
CA SER A 169 -27.34 9.19 1.47
C SER A 169 -26.93 10.39 0.60
N LYS A 170 -27.69 10.69 -0.45
CA LYS A 170 -27.45 11.82 -1.35
C LYS A 170 -27.78 13.21 -0.76
N LYS A 171 -28.24 13.30 0.48
CA LYS A 171 -28.73 14.56 1.09
C LYS A 171 -27.68 15.67 1.12
N LEU A 172 -26.42 15.31 1.39
CA LEU A 172 -25.33 16.30 1.46
C LEU A 172 -24.68 16.63 0.11
N MET A 173 -25.10 16.01 -1.00
CA MET A 173 -24.50 16.28 -2.32
C MET A 173 -24.69 17.73 -2.76
N VAL A 174 -25.88 18.32 -2.53
CA VAL A 174 -26.16 19.72 -2.94
C VAL A 174 -25.33 20.70 -2.10
N PRO A 175 -25.29 20.59 -0.75
CA PRO A 175 -24.39 21.39 0.07
C PRO A 175 -22.91 21.30 -0.37
N ILE A 176 -22.40 20.09 -0.64
CA ILE A 176 -21.00 19.89 -1.10
C ILE A 176 -20.79 20.59 -2.44
N ARG A 177 -21.69 20.37 -3.42
CA ARG A 177 -21.57 20.99 -4.76
C ARG A 177 -21.52 22.51 -4.71
N ARG A 178 -22.26 23.14 -3.80
CA ARG A 178 -22.26 24.60 -3.64
C ARG A 178 -20.92 25.16 -3.12
N GLN A 179 -20.08 24.35 -2.56
CA GLN A 179 -18.78 24.74 -2.04
C GLN A 179 -17.61 24.31 -2.96
N MET A 180 -17.88 23.74 -4.13
CA MET A 180 -16.82 23.23 -5.01
C MET A 180 -15.85 24.32 -5.46
N ASP A 181 -16.34 25.48 -5.86
CA ASP A 181 -15.47 26.59 -6.29
C ASP A 181 -14.57 27.05 -5.14
N TRP A 182 -15.16 27.27 -3.97
CA TRP A 182 -14.39 27.60 -2.77
C TRP A 182 -13.36 26.52 -2.42
N LEU A 183 -13.75 25.23 -2.47
CA LEU A 183 -12.85 24.13 -2.18
C LEU A 183 -11.67 24.08 -3.17
N GLN A 184 -11.93 24.33 -4.45
CA GLN A 184 -10.91 24.40 -5.50
C GLN A 184 -9.96 25.59 -5.29
N GLU A 185 -10.47 26.73 -4.81
CA GLU A 185 -9.64 27.89 -4.46
C GLU A 185 -8.72 27.59 -3.26
N GLN A 186 -9.23 26.89 -2.24
CA GLN A 186 -8.44 26.52 -1.05
C GLN A 186 -7.48 25.35 -1.30
N LEU A 187 -7.84 24.42 -2.20
CA LEU A 187 -7.03 23.27 -2.59
C LEU A 187 -6.81 23.28 -4.11
N PRO A 188 -5.93 24.14 -4.63
CA PRO A 188 -5.68 24.25 -6.07
C PRO A 188 -5.11 22.95 -6.69
N ASN A 189 -4.54 22.08 -5.86
CA ASN A 189 -4.05 20.75 -6.22
C ASN A 189 -5.12 19.65 -6.13
N LEU A 190 -6.39 19.98 -5.88
CA LEU A 190 -7.50 19.01 -5.88
C LEU A 190 -7.80 18.55 -7.32
N ALA A 191 -7.40 17.33 -7.62
CA ALA A 191 -7.54 16.73 -8.94
C ALA A 191 -8.85 15.96 -9.09
N VAL A 192 -9.26 15.23 -8.06
CA VAL A 192 -10.46 14.39 -8.07
C VAL A 192 -11.28 14.63 -6.83
N LEU A 193 -12.56 14.89 -7.04
CA LEU A 193 -13.57 15.00 -5.99
C LEU A 193 -14.71 14.03 -6.27
N SER A 194 -15.10 13.25 -5.27
CA SER A 194 -16.21 12.31 -5.40
C SER A 194 -17.02 12.15 -4.11
N VAL A 195 -18.20 11.58 -4.27
CA VAL A 195 -19.08 11.13 -3.20
C VAL A 195 -19.29 9.63 -3.33
N ASN A 196 -19.02 8.91 -2.27
CA ASN A 196 -19.32 7.48 -2.14
C ASN A 196 -20.54 7.29 -1.24
N LEU A 197 -21.44 6.37 -1.59
CA LEU A 197 -22.64 6.10 -0.80
C LEU A 197 -22.51 4.78 -0.04
N LEU A 198 -22.41 4.90 1.29
CA LEU A 198 -22.45 3.77 2.24
C LEU A 198 -23.71 3.85 3.09
N ARG A 199 -24.79 3.22 2.60
CA ARG A 199 -26.12 3.32 3.24
C ARG A 199 -26.21 2.52 4.55
N GLU A 200 -25.57 1.37 4.58
CA GLU A 200 -25.63 0.43 5.70
C GLU A 200 -24.79 0.91 6.89
N PRO A 201 -25.23 0.63 8.12
CA PRO A 201 -24.46 0.90 9.35
C PRO A 201 -23.46 -0.24 9.62
N VAL A 202 -22.53 -0.45 8.69
CA VAL A 202 -21.49 -1.50 8.74
C VAL A 202 -20.12 -0.89 8.93
N ALA A 203 -19.17 -1.69 9.42
CA ALA A 203 -17.78 -1.28 9.65
C ALA A 203 -16.94 -1.19 8.34
N ARG A 204 -17.58 -1.10 7.18
CA ARG A 204 -16.88 -0.79 5.90
C ARG A 204 -16.56 0.70 5.85
N VAL A 205 -15.49 1.03 5.16
CA VAL A 205 -15.05 2.42 4.97
C VAL A 205 -15.82 3.11 3.85
N GLU A 206 -16.28 2.35 2.85
CA GLU A 206 -16.94 2.82 1.63
C GLU A 206 -18.00 1.83 1.16
N GLY A 207 -18.96 2.32 0.36
CA GLY A 207 -19.99 1.54 -0.32
C GLY A 207 -19.66 1.33 -1.80
N ASP A 208 -20.60 0.74 -2.52
CA ASP A 208 -20.39 0.32 -3.92
C ASP A 208 -20.70 1.44 -4.94
N GLU A 209 -21.51 2.46 -4.57
CA GLU A 209 -21.91 3.55 -5.47
C GLU A 209 -20.96 4.75 -5.32
N GLU A 210 -20.23 5.09 -6.39
CA GLU A 210 -19.33 6.24 -6.45
C GLU A 210 -19.86 7.27 -7.44
N ILE A 211 -19.87 8.55 -7.07
CA ILE A 211 -20.36 9.68 -7.89
C ILE A 211 -19.23 10.69 -8.00
N ILE A 212 -18.65 10.80 -9.18
CA ILE A 212 -17.60 11.79 -9.47
C ILE A 212 -18.23 13.19 -9.56
N LEU A 213 -17.62 14.16 -8.90
CA LEU A 213 -18.04 15.55 -8.92
C LEU A 213 -17.09 16.45 -9.72
N SER A 214 -15.82 16.11 -9.80
CA SER A 214 -14.80 16.82 -10.59
C SER A 214 -14.84 16.43 -12.07
N GLU A 215 -14.23 17.24 -12.94
CA GLU A 215 -14.03 16.88 -14.36
C GLU A 215 -13.07 15.70 -14.50
N ARG A 216 -11.97 15.74 -13.77
CA ARG A 216 -11.00 14.63 -13.72
C ARG A 216 -11.58 13.48 -12.91
N GLN A 217 -11.38 12.26 -13.41
CA GLN A 217 -11.88 11.02 -12.80
C GLN A 217 -10.78 10.17 -12.19
N THR A 218 -9.51 10.50 -12.46
CA THR A 218 -8.35 9.75 -12.01
C THR A 218 -7.29 10.68 -11.42
N LEU A 219 -6.65 10.20 -10.37
CA LEU A 219 -5.44 10.79 -9.79
C LEU A 219 -4.23 10.13 -10.45
N PRO A 220 -3.34 10.87 -11.13
CA PRO A 220 -2.09 10.30 -11.64
C PRO A 220 -1.13 10.04 -10.50
N MET A 221 -0.61 8.84 -10.43
CA MET A 221 0.38 8.41 -9.43
C MET A 221 1.66 8.03 -10.16
N GLN A 222 2.66 8.89 -10.06
CA GLN A 222 3.99 8.57 -10.59
C GLN A 222 4.63 7.47 -9.74
N VAL A 223 5.05 6.39 -10.37
CA VAL A 223 5.71 5.24 -9.75
C VAL A 223 6.84 4.79 -10.65
N ASN A 224 8.06 5.03 -10.24
CA ASN A 224 9.25 4.90 -11.10
C ASN A 224 9.10 5.74 -12.40
N ASP A 225 9.22 5.09 -13.54
CA ASP A 225 9.11 5.67 -14.89
C ASP A 225 7.69 5.64 -15.49
N LEU A 226 6.69 5.18 -14.72
CA LEU A 226 5.30 5.04 -15.16
C LEU A 226 4.35 5.92 -14.35
N THR A 227 3.32 6.42 -15.00
CA THR A 227 2.17 7.07 -14.34
C THR A 227 1.01 6.10 -14.28
N LEU A 228 0.68 5.64 -13.07
CA LEU A 228 -0.51 4.84 -12.82
C LEU A 228 -1.70 5.75 -12.57
N HIS A 229 -2.87 5.42 -13.10
CA HIS A 229 -4.09 6.20 -12.90
C HIS A 229 -4.94 5.59 -11.80
N LEU A 230 -5.22 6.34 -10.72
CA LEU A 230 -6.06 5.86 -9.63
C LEU A 230 -7.47 6.42 -9.74
N ARG A 231 -8.46 5.56 -9.87
CA ARG A 231 -9.86 5.93 -9.68
C ARG A 231 -10.23 5.86 -8.18
N PRO A 232 -11.32 6.50 -7.73
CA PRO A 232 -11.66 6.56 -6.30
C PRO A 232 -11.68 5.21 -5.58
N GLN A 233 -12.20 4.15 -6.20
CA GLN A 233 -12.30 2.82 -5.61
C GLN A 233 -11.09 1.92 -5.90
N SER A 234 -10.08 2.42 -6.65
CA SER A 234 -8.86 1.66 -6.91
C SER A 234 -8.05 1.47 -5.63
N PHE A 235 -7.56 0.25 -5.43
CA PHE A 235 -6.52 -0.01 -4.44
C PHE A 235 -5.17 0.49 -4.94
N PHE A 236 -4.40 1.10 -4.07
CA PHE A 236 -2.99 1.40 -4.27
C PHE A 236 -2.25 1.32 -2.93
N GLN A 237 -0.96 0.97 -2.97
CA GLN A 237 -0.11 0.89 -1.79
C GLN A 237 0.00 2.26 -1.10
N THR A 238 -0.10 2.27 0.23
CA THR A 238 -0.17 3.52 1.01
C THR A 238 1.18 4.20 1.21
N ASN A 239 2.28 3.55 0.85
CA ASN A 239 3.63 4.08 0.86
C ASN A 239 4.21 4.00 -0.56
N THR A 240 4.17 5.12 -1.29
CA THR A 240 4.54 5.17 -2.71
C THR A 240 6.00 4.79 -2.92
N LYS A 241 6.93 5.21 -2.04
CA LYS A 241 8.36 4.92 -2.20
C LYS A 241 8.69 3.44 -2.02
N VAL A 242 8.04 2.79 -1.08
CA VAL A 242 8.19 1.33 -0.91
C VAL A 242 7.51 0.57 -2.06
N ALA A 243 6.37 1.07 -2.58
CA ALA A 243 5.73 0.50 -3.76
C ALA A 243 6.60 0.63 -5.02
N GLU A 244 7.29 1.77 -5.22
CA GLU A 244 8.28 1.94 -6.29
C GLU A 244 9.36 0.85 -6.23
N ALA A 245 9.93 0.60 -5.04
CA ALA A 245 10.94 -0.44 -4.85
C ALA A 245 10.37 -1.86 -5.05
N MET A 246 9.12 -2.09 -4.63
CA MET A 246 8.41 -3.36 -4.82
C MET A 246 8.25 -3.70 -6.31
N TYR A 247 7.75 -2.76 -7.11
CA TYR A 247 7.60 -2.95 -8.55
C TYR A 247 8.94 -3.01 -9.29
N ALA A 248 9.93 -2.22 -8.85
CA ALA A 248 11.28 -2.29 -9.39
C ALA A 248 11.92 -3.68 -9.17
N GLN A 249 11.73 -4.29 -7.98
CA GLN A 249 12.19 -5.64 -7.70
C GLN A 249 11.51 -6.68 -8.60
N GLY A 250 10.18 -6.58 -8.76
CA GLY A 250 9.45 -7.45 -9.69
C GLY A 250 9.96 -7.32 -11.12
N ARG A 251 10.16 -6.09 -11.59
CA ARG A 251 10.72 -5.79 -12.91
C ARG A 251 12.13 -6.38 -13.10
N GLU A 252 12.98 -6.34 -12.07
CA GLU A 252 14.32 -6.92 -12.14
C GLU A 252 14.25 -8.45 -12.28
N TRP A 253 13.43 -9.12 -11.53
CA TRP A 253 13.23 -10.58 -11.66
C TRP A 253 12.65 -10.95 -13.03
N VAL A 254 11.75 -10.14 -13.61
CA VAL A 254 11.25 -10.35 -14.97
C VAL A 254 12.38 -10.20 -15.99
N ARG A 255 13.28 -9.22 -15.82
CA ARG A 255 14.45 -9.02 -16.70
C ARG A 255 15.43 -10.20 -16.62
N GLU A 256 15.69 -10.72 -15.41
CA GLU A 256 16.55 -11.90 -15.19
C GLU A 256 15.99 -13.16 -15.83
N VAL A 257 14.68 -13.40 -15.69
CA VAL A 257 13.98 -14.57 -16.24
C VAL A 257 13.75 -14.44 -17.74
N ALA A 258 13.54 -13.23 -18.25
CA ALA A 258 13.24 -12.90 -19.65
C ALA A 258 12.07 -13.75 -20.25
N PRO A 259 10.90 -13.82 -19.60
CA PRO A 259 9.79 -14.63 -20.06
C PRO A 259 9.17 -14.00 -21.32
N ARG A 260 8.58 -14.84 -22.20
CA ARG A 260 7.80 -14.39 -23.36
C ARG A 260 6.32 -14.17 -23.05
N SER A 261 5.84 -14.72 -21.93
CA SER A 261 4.47 -14.52 -21.47
C SER A 261 4.44 -14.44 -19.95
N LEU A 262 3.68 -13.46 -19.42
CA LEU A 262 3.53 -13.21 -18.01
C LEU A 262 2.06 -12.96 -17.68
N TRP A 263 1.58 -13.57 -16.58
CA TRP A 263 0.31 -13.18 -15.98
C TRP A 263 0.55 -12.49 -14.64
N ASP A 264 -0.20 -11.42 -14.39
CA ASP A 264 -0.27 -10.71 -13.10
C ASP A 264 -1.68 -10.91 -12.52
N LEU A 265 -1.81 -11.84 -11.59
CA LEU A 265 -3.08 -12.14 -10.93
C LEU A 265 -3.22 -11.27 -9.67
N TYR A 266 -4.41 -10.70 -9.48
CA TYR A 266 -4.69 -9.64 -8.50
C TYR A 266 -3.92 -8.34 -8.83
N CYS A 267 -3.90 -7.98 -10.11
CA CYS A 267 -3.01 -6.93 -10.62
C CYS A 267 -3.37 -5.50 -10.17
N GLY A 268 -4.56 -5.27 -9.59
CA GLY A 268 -5.01 -3.95 -9.22
C GLY A 268 -4.98 -2.98 -10.42
N VAL A 269 -4.32 -1.84 -10.25
CA VAL A 269 -4.12 -0.85 -11.33
C VAL A 269 -2.94 -1.19 -12.25
N GLY A 270 -2.45 -2.42 -12.21
CA GLY A 270 -1.43 -2.93 -13.12
C GLY A 270 0.01 -2.66 -12.67
N GLY A 271 0.26 -2.44 -11.40
CA GLY A 271 1.60 -2.06 -10.92
C GLY A 271 2.70 -3.02 -11.36
N PHE A 272 2.57 -4.33 -11.12
CA PHE A 272 3.55 -5.31 -11.56
C PHE A 272 3.51 -5.54 -13.06
N ALA A 273 2.32 -5.73 -13.63
CA ALA A 273 2.14 -5.99 -15.06
C ALA A 273 2.78 -4.93 -15.96
N LEU A 274 2.55 -3.65 -15.66
CA LEU A 274 3.07 -2.52 -16.45
C LEU A 274 4.60 -2.38 -16.31
N HIS A 275 5.14 -2.59 -15.10
CA HIS A 275 6.59 -2.60 -14.90
C HIS A 275 7.25 -3.82 -15.57
N ALA A 276 6.59 -4.98 -15.59
CA ALA A 276 7.05 -6.14 -16.34
C ALA A 276 7.06 -5.86 -17.85
N ALA A 277 5.98 -5.31 -18.39
CA ALA A 277 5.86 -4.97 -19.81
C ALA A 277 6.97 -4.01 -20.28
N SER A 278 7.42 -3.08 -19.44
CA SER A 278 8.49 -2.14 -19.79
C SER A 278 9.86 -2.79 -20.07
N VAL A 279 10.02 -4.08 -19.75
CA VAL A 279 11.30 -4.84 -19.95
C VAL A 279 11.12 -6.13 -20.75
N MET A 280 9.90 -6.41 -21.23
CA MET A 280 9.59 -7.58 -22.04
C MET A 280 9.48 -7.19 -23.52
N ASP A 281 10.57 -7.39 -24.27
CA ASP A 281 10.62 -7.12 -25.72
C ASP A 281 9.77 -8.15 -26.50
N GLY A 282 8.65 -7.70 -27.09
CA GLY A 282 7.75 -8.54 -27.89
C GLY A 282 7.04 -9.67 -27.12
N GLY A 283 7.04 -9.59 -25.78
CA GLY A 283 6.32 -10.52 -24.89
C GLY A 283 4.86 -10.15 -24.71
N SER A 284 4.08 -11.06 -24.12
CA SER A 284 2.69 -10.81 -23.72
C SER A 284 2.54 -10.72 -22.22
N VAL A 285 1.79 -9.73 -21.75
CA VAL A 285 1.45 -9.53 -20.34
C VAL A 285 -0.07 -9.50 -20.20
N THR A 286 -0.61 -10.34 -19.32
CA THR A 286 -2.04 -10.37 -19.01
C THR A 286 -2.26 -10.06 -17.53
N GLY A 287 -2.96 -8.97 -17.24
CA GLY A 287 -3.35 -8.57 -15.88
C GLY A 287 -4.81 -8.96 -15.59
N ILE A 288 -5.04 -9.62 -14.47
CA ILE A 288 -6.36 -10.06 -14.02
C ILE A 288 -6.68 -9.43 -12.67
N GLU A 289 -7.82 -8.76 -12.61
CA GLU A 289 -8.30 -8.06 -11.42
C GLU A 289 -9.84 -8.12 -11.39
N ILE A 290 -10.44 -8.30 -10.24
CA ILE A 290 -11.89 -8.35 -10.11
C ILE A 290 -12.56 -6.97 -10.26
N SER A 291 -11.85 -5.91 -9.93
CA SER A 291 -12.34 -4.53 -10.00
C SER A 291 -12.27 -3.98 -11.43
N ALA A 292 -13.41 -3.81 -12.09
CA ALA A 292 -13.49 -3.17 -13.41
C ALA A 292 -12.91 -1.73 -13.41
N GLU A 293 -13.03 -1.00 -12.30
CA GLU A 293 -12.45 0.33 -12.13
C GLU A 293 -10.91 0.31 -12.15
N ALA A 294 -10.30 -0.69 -11.49
CA ALA A 294 -8.86 -0.86 -11.50
C ALA A 294 -8.35 -1.30 -12.86
N VAL A 295 -9.08 -2.20 -13.55
CA VAL A 295 -8.78 -2.59 -14.93
C VAL A 295 -8.84 -1.41 -15.88
N ALA A 296 -9.88 -0.56 -15.80
CA ALA A 296 -9.98 0.66 -16.61
C ALA A 296 -8.81 1.64 -16.35
N SER A 297 -8.32 1.69 -15.11
CA SER A 297 -7.13 2.47 -14.75
C SER A 297 -5.86 1.92 -15.41
N ALA A 298 -5.66 0.60 -15.37
CA ALA A 298 -4.53 -0.06 -16.00
C ALA A 298 -4.54 0.09 -17.53
N GLN A 299 -5.70 -0.10 -18.16
CA GLN A 299 -5.90 0.08 -19.62
C GLN A 299 -5.61 1.51 -20.06
N ARG A 300 -5.92 2.51 -19.23
CA ARG A 300 -5.56 3.92 -19.50
C ARG A 300 -4.05 4.09 -19.57
N THR A 301 -3.30 3.51 -18.64
CA THR A 301 -1.83 3.56 -18.66
C THR A 301 -1.27 2.85 -19.90
N VAL A 302 -1.82 1.69 -20.28
CA VAL A 302 -1.44 0.99 -21.54
C VAL A 302 -1.60 1.90 -22.75
N ALA A 303 -2.73 2.58 -22.86
CA ALA A 303 -3.02 3.49 -23.98
C ALA A 303 -2.09 4.71 -23.99
N GLU A 304 -1.81 5.30 -22.83
CA GLU A 304 -0.94 6.46 -22.67
C GLU A 304 0.51 6.17 -23.10
N TYR A 305 1.05 5.02 -22.65
CA TYR A 305 2.41 4.59 -22.96
C TYR A 305 2.50 3.76 -24.26
N ARG A 306 1.37 3.49 -24.93
CA ARG A 306 1.29 2.68 -26.17
C ARG A 306 1.98 1.32 -26.02
N LEU A 307 1.73 0.66 -24.89
CA LEU A 307 2.32 -0.64 -24.61
C LEU A 307 1.65 -1.71 -25.49
N GLU A 308 2.45 -2.43 -26.28
CA GLU A 308 1.97 -3.52 -27.12
C GLU A 308 2.04 -4.85 -26.36
N GLY A 309 1.11 -5.78 -26.66
CA GLY A 309 1.08 -7.09 -26.03
C GLY A 309 0.65 -7.09 -24.55
N VAL A 310 0.02 -6.01 -24.07
CA VAL A 310 -0.43 -5.86 -22.67
C VAL A 310 -1.94 -5.77 -22.62
N ASP A 311 -2.57 -6.75 -21.98
CA ASP A 311 -4.02 -6.82 -21.82
C ASP A 311 -4.43 -6.91 -20.35
N PHE A 312 -5.55 -6.25 -20.01
CA PHE A 312 -6.16 -6.32 -18.69
C PHE A 312 -7.62 -6.75 -18.77
N SER A 313 -8.04 -7.64 -17.87
CA SER A 313 -9.41 -8.17 -17.83
C SER A 313 -9.98 -8.19 -16.42
N ALA A 314 -11.28 -7.82 -16.32
CA ALA A 314 -12.02 -7.82 -15.06
C ALA A 314 -12.61 -9.21 -14.81
N GLN A 315 -11.89 -10.05 -14.06
CA GLN A 315 -12.26 -11.43 -13.75
C GLN A 315 -11.76 -11.82 -12.34
N ASP A 316 -12.34 -12.88 -11.78
CA ASP A 316 -11.78 -13.54 -10.59
C ASP A 316 -10.49 -14.29 -10.98
N ALA A 317 -9.40 -14.06 -10.24
CA ALA A 317 -8.08 -14.56 -10.58
C ALA A 317 -7.98 -16.11 -10.56
N PRO A 318 -8.45 -16.82 -9.51
CA PRO A 318 -8.53 -18.28 -9.52
C PRO A 318 -9.38 -18.85 -10.66
N GLU A 319 -10.56 -18.26 -10.91
CA GLU A 319 -11.46 -18.73 -11.96
C GLU A 319 -10.83 -18.58 -13.34
N PHE A 320 -10.21 -17.44 -13.62
CA PHE A 320 -9.47 -17.20 -14.85
C PHE A 320 -8.35 -18.23 -15.04
N ALA A 321 -7.51 -18.44 -14.03
CA ALA A 321 -6.36 -19.32 -14.10
C ALA A 321 -6.79 -20.78 -14.41
N VAL A 322 -7.83 -21.27 -13.72
CA VAL A 322 -8.33 -22.64 -13.89
C VAL A 322 -9.04 -22.84 -15.23
N SER A 323 -9.78 -21.82 -15.71
CA SER A 323 -10.54 -21.91 -16.97
C SER A 323 -9.74 -21.60 -18.23
N SER A 324 -8.58 -20.95 -18.08
CA SER A 324 -7.72 -20.63 -19.21
C SER A 324 -7.11 -21.88 -19.83
N GLY A 325 -7.23 -22.01 -21.13
CA GLY A 325 -6.60 -23.10 -21.88
C GLY A 325 -5.09 -22.91 -22.11
N THR A 326 -4.49 -21.85 -21.58
CA THR A 326 -3.07 -21.50 -21.73
C THR A 326 -2.41 -21.31 -20.38
N VAL A 327 -1.08 -21.38 -20.36
CA VAL A 327 -0.26 -21.18 -19.15
C VAL A 327 0.86 -20.20 -19.49
N PRO A 328 1.14 -19.17 -18.65
CA PRO A 328 2.23 -18.25 -18.90
C PRO A 328 3.59 -18.89 -18.53
N GLN A 329 4.68 -18.34 -19.04
CA GLN A 329 6.03 -18.74 -18.62
C GLN A 329 6.36 -18.23 -17.22
N MET A 330 5.82 -17.07 -16.84
CA MET A 330 6.01 -16.48 -15.53
C MET A 330 4.68 -16.00 -14.96
N LEU A 331 4.49 -16.19 -13.66
CA LEU A 331 3.32 -15.74 -12.93
C LEU A 331 3.76 -14.70 -11.87
N VAL A 332 2.97 -13.64 -11.75
CA VAL A 332 3.04 -12.70 -10.62
C VAL A 332 1.73 -12.81 -9.85
N VAL A 333 1.82 -12.89 -8.53
CA VAL A 333 0.66 -12.86 -7.63
C VAL A 333 0.91 -11.88 -6.48
N ASN A 334 -0.04 -10.97 -6.26
CA ASN A 334 -0.07 -10.08 -5.11
C ASN A 334 -1.46 -10.14 -4.44
N PRO A 335 -1.78 -11.27 -3.77
CA PRO A 335 -3.11 -11.54 -3.28
C PRO A 335 -3.46 -10.70 -2.04
N PRO A 336 -4.77 -10.63 -1.65
CA PRO A 336 -5.18 -10.11 -0.36
C PRO A 336 -4.59 -10.95 0.79
N ARG A 337 -4.71 -10.47 2.04
CA ARG A 337 -4.14 -11.07 3.27
C ARG A 337 -4.39 -12.57 3.48
N ARG A 338 -5.41 -13.14 2.83
CA ARG A 338 -5.75 -14.57 2.92
C ARG A 338 -4.85 -15.48 2.07
N GLY A 339 -3.97 -14.93 1.24
CA GLY A 339 -3.16 -15.67 0.27
C GLY A 339 -3.94 -16.00 -1.02
N ILE A 340 -3.34 -16.87 -1.87
CA ILE A 340 -3.94 -17.29 -3.13
C ILE A 340 -4.96 -18.43 -2.97
N GLY A 341 -4.90 -19.15 -1.84
CA GLY A 341 -5.84 -20.21 -1.49
C GLY A 341 -5.60 -21.54 -2.21
N GLU A 342 -6.30 -22.59 -1.78
CA GLU A 342 -6.05 -23.98 -2.21
C GLU A 342 -6.22 -24.19 -3.72
N SER A 343 -7.27 -23.63 -4.29
CA SER A 343 -7.59 -23.83 -5.73
C SER A 343 -6.47 -23.28 -6.62
N LEU A 344 -6.00 -22.06 -6.35
CA LEU A 344 -4.94 -21.45 -7.15
C LEU A 344 -3.58 -22.08 -6.85
N CYS A 345 -3.29 -22.48 -5.60
CA CYS A 345 -2.09 -23.25 -5.28
C CYS A 345 -2.03 -24.57 -6.07
N ALA A 346 -3.13 -25.33 -6.09
CA ALA A 346 -3.23 -26.60 -6.83
C ALA A 346 -3.05 -26.41 -8.35
N TRP A 347 -3.62 -25.32 -8.89
CA TRP A 347 -3.44 -24.98 -10.29
C TRP A 347 -1.98 -24.62 -10.60
N VAL A 348 -1.33 -23.76 -9.78
CA VAL A 348 0.09 -23.41 -9.94
C VAL A 348 0.96 -24.67 -9.88
N GLU A 349 0.74 -25.54 -8.88
CA GLU A 349 1.49 -26.78 -8.70
C GLU A 349 1.43 -27.69 -9.95
N GLY A 350 0.25 -27.78 -10.58
CA GLY A 350 0.01 -28.60 -11.78
C GLY A 350 0.35 -27.92 -13.11
N SER A 351 0.52 -26.59 -13.13
CA SER A 351 0.57 -25.78 -14.35
C SER A 351 1.85 -25.94 -15.19
N GLY A 352 2.96 -26.25 -14.55
CA GLY A 352 4.27 -26.28 -15.23
C GLY A 352 4.94 -24.91 -15.40
N ILE A 353 4.45 -23.85 -14.74
CA ILE A 353 5.07 -22.53 -14.75
C ILE A 353 6.47 -22.61 -14.11
N ASP A 354 7.50 -22.07 -14.77
CA ASP A 354 8.88 -22.15 -14.27
C ASP A 354 9.16 -21.19 -13.11
N ARG A 355 8.57 -20.01 -13.15
CA ARG A 355 8.85 -18.92 -12.21
C ARG A 355 7.58 -18.27 -11.71
N VAL A 356 7.52 -18.03 -10.40
CA VAL A 356 6.43 -17.28 -9.78
C VAL A 356 7.02 -16.17 -8.90
N VAL A 357 6.61 -14.93 -9.12
CA VAL A 357 6.79 -13.83 -8.17
C VAL A 357 5.60 -13.81 -7.24
N TYR A 358 5.83 -14.06 -5.95
CA TYR A 358 4.79 -13.96 -4.94
C TYR A 358 5.09 -12.76 -4.01
N SER A 359 4.27 -11.72 -4.07
CA SER A 359 4.27 -10.60 -3.13
C SER A 359 3.14 -10.77 -2.13
N SER A 360 3.39 -10.54 -0.84
CA SER A 360 2.38 -10.74 0.20
C SER A 360 2.54 -9.76 1.36
N CYS A 361 1.42 -9.17 1.79
CA CYS A 361 1.35 -8.42 3.06
C CYS A 361 1.14 -9.31 4.30
N ASN A 362 1.22 -10.63 4.13
CA ASN A 362 1.09 -11.61 5.21
C ASN A 362 2.00 -12.82 4.95
N ALA A 363 3.20 -12.78 5.51
CA ALA A 363 4.19 -13.85 5.36
C ALA A 363 3.70 -15.21 5.88
N VAL A 364 2.78 -15.25 6.86
CA VAL A 364 2.21 -16.50 7.38
C VAL A 364 1.36 -17.21 6.33
N THR A 365 0.54 -16.45 5.58
CA THR A 365 -0.27 -17.05 4.50
C THR A 365 0.58 -17.42 3.31
N LEU A 366 1.62 -16.65 2.99
CA LEU A 366 2.60 -17.02 1.97
C LEU A 366 3.28 -18.35 2.31
N ALA A 367 3.77 -18.53 3.54
CA ALA A 367 4.40 -19.79 3.97
C ALA A 367 3.43 -20.98 3.83
N LYS A 368 2.17 -20.83 4.23
CA LYS A 368 1.13 -21.87 4.07
C LYS A 368 0.82 -22.19 2.60
N ASP A 369 0.80 -21.19 1.73
CA ASP A 369 0.59 -21.42 0.31
C ASP A 369 1.78 -22.13 -0.32
N LEU A 370 3.02 -21.86 0.11
CA LEU A 370 4.21 -22.61 -0.32
C LEU A 370 4.17 -24.09 0.11
N GLU A 371 3.66 -24.42 1.30
CA GLU A 371 3.45 -25.80 1.73
C GLU A 371 2.50 -26.58 0.80
N ARG A 372 1.58 -25.87 0.11
CA ARG A 372 0.66 -26.44 -0.87
C ARG A 372 1.24 -26.55 -2.28
N MET A 373 2.42 -25.98 -2.50
CA MET A 373 3.13 -25.98 -3.78
C MET A 373 4.52 -26.61 -3.62
N PRO A 374 4.63 -27.90 -3.23
CA PRO A 374 5.89 -28.54 -2.89
C PRO A 374 6.89 -28.64 -4.05
N SER A 375 6.44 -28.54 -5.30
CA SER A 375 7.32 -28.47 -6.48
C SER A 375 7.97 -27.10 -6.65
N TYR A 376 7.64 -26.11 -5.83
CA TYR A 376 8.22 -24.78 -5.91
C TYR A 376 9.07 -24.48 -4.68
N ALA A 377 10.22 -23.87 -4.91
CA ALA A 377 11.07 -23.36 -3.82
C ALA A 377 11.39 -21.88 -4.04
N PRO A 378 11.35 -21.05 -2.99
CA PRO A 378 11.83 -19.68 -3.07
C PRO A 378 13.35 -19.66 -3.23
N VAL A 379 13.83 -18.95 -4.25
CA VAL A 379 15.26 -18.80 -4.56
C VAL A 379 15.78 -17.44 -4.14
N GLN A 380 15.00 -16.40 -4.23
CA GLN A 380 15.30 -15.06 -3.72
C GLN A 380 14.12 -14.53 -2.92
N GLY A 381 14.40 -13.74 -1.89
CA GLY A 381 13.38 -13.12 -1.04
C GLY A 381 13.78 -11.74 -0.57
N ARG A 382 12.80 -10.85 -0.39
CA ARG A 382 13.01 -9.49 0.07
C ARG A 382 11.87 -9.04 0.98
N VAL A 383 12.21 -8.43 2.11
CA VAL A 383 11.25 -7.76 3.00
C VAL A 383 11.17 -6.28 2.62
N LEU A 384 9.96 -5.73 2.60
CA LEU A 384 9.72 -4.33 2.30
C LEU A 384 8.89 -3.71 3.43
N ASP A 385 9.42 -2.69 4.09
CA ASP A 385 8.73 -2.03 5.19
C ASP A 385 7.70 -1.02 4.68
N MET A 386 6.57 -1.55 4.22
CA MET A 386 5.42 -0.77 3.75
C MET A 386 4.75 0.03 4.88
N PHE A 387 4.88 -0.42 6.13
CA PHE A 387 4.15 0.09 7.28
C PHE A 387 5.08 0.30 8.49
N PRO A 388 5.96 1.33 8.47
CA PRO A 388 6.74 1.71 9.63
C PRO A 388 5.92 1.85 10.91
N HIS A 389 6.54 1.59 12.04
CA HIS A 389 5.96 1.65 13.39
C HIS A 389 4.87 0.61 13.68
N THR A 390 4.71 -0.38 12.81
CA THR A 390 3.78 -1.51 12.98
C THR A 390 4.46 -2.84 12.71
N ASP A 391 3.84 -3.95 13.11
CA ASP A 391 4.33 -5.31 12.83
C ASP A 391 4.06 -5.76 11.38
N HIS A 392 3.37 -4.93 10.59
CA HIS A 392 3.03 -5.24 9.21
C HIS A 392 4.18 -4.90 8.25
N TYR A 393 4.37 -5.75 7.25
CA TYR A 393 5.34 -5.56 6.18
C TYR A 393 4.88 -6.31 4.93
N GLU A 394 5.51 -6.01 3.80
CA GLU A 394 5.41 -6.82 2.58
C GLU A 394 6.61 -7.75 2.49
N VAL A 395 6.41 -8.95 1.98
CA VAL A 395 7.47 -9.89 1.64
C VAL A 395 7.27 -10.35 0.20
N MET A 396 8.32 -10.27 -0.59
CA MET A 396 8.35 -10.79 -1.95
C MET A 396 9.29 -11.97 -2.05
N VAL A 397 8.90 -12.99 -2.79
CA VAL A 397 9.77 -14.12 -3.12
C VAL A 397 9.70 -14.45 -4.62
N LEU A 398 10.82 -14.79 -5.19
CA LEU A 398 10.90 -15.43 -6.49
C LEU A 398 10.94 -16.95 -6.29
N LEU A 399 9.92 -17.63 -6.76
CA LEU A 399 9.80 -19.08 -6.70
C LEU A 399 10.32 -19.70 -8.00
N GLN A 400 10.97 -20.81 -7.88
CA GLN A 400 11.43 -21.64 -8.98
C GLN A 400 10.86 -23.03 -8.84
N LYS A 401 10.35 -23.59 -9.94
CA LYS A 401 9.94 -24.99 -10.00
C LYS A 401 11.17 -25.89 -9.93
N GLN A 402 11.14 -26.91 -9.07
CA GLN A 402 12.20 -27.89 -8.83
C GLN A 402 12.17 -29.03 -9.85
#